data_0193293af81e378b66adfea996ceec52
#
_entry.id   0193293af81e378b66adfea996ceec52
#
_cell.length_a   1.000
_cell.length_b   1.000
_cell.length_c   1.000
_cell.angle_alpha   90.00
_cell.angle_beta   90.00
_cell.angle_gamma   90.00
#
_symmetry.space_group_name_H-M   'P 1'
#
loop_
_entity.id
_entity.type
_entity.pdbx_description
1 polymer ?
#
loop_
_entity_poly.entity_id
_entity_poly.type
_entity_poly.pdbx_seq_one_letter_code
_entity_poly.pdbx_strand_id
1 'polypeptide(L)'
;YYRQLIAKAILFRSVEKLVSAQPWYEGGYRANIVAYAISKLAHDMSERKEQVDFEKIWGKQALTDGLEEALALSAKAAHDVIVNPPVGVRNVTEWAKQQACWNRVKAVNVDWPESLASDLVGRGEVMDRKKSARSERKVMDGIDAQTAVINAGAGFWSEVSEWGREASL
;
A
#
# COMPACT_ATOMS: atom_id res chain seq x y z
N TYR A 1 0.36 9.66 -5.58
CA TYR A 1 0.68 8.39 -6.25
C TYR A 1 2.06 7.88 -5.87
N TYR A 2 3.13 8.66 -6.09
CA TYR A 2 4.51 8.24 -5.78
C TYR A 2 4.74 7.91 -4.30
N ARG A 3 4.18 8.70 -3.39
CA ARG A 3 4.31 8.45 -1.94
C ARG A 3 3.79 7.07 -1.55
N GLN A 4 2.63 6.69 -2.05
CA GLN A 4 2.06 5.36 -1.79
C GLN A 4 2.88 4.23 -2.41
N LEU A 5 3.43 4.45 -3.60
CA LEU A 5 4.29 3.45 -4.26
C LEU A 5 5.58 3.22 -3.45
N ILE A 6 6.21 4.30 -3.00
CA ILE A 6 7.42 4.23 -2.16
C ILE A 6 7.08 3.59 -0.81
N ALA A 7 5.99 3.97 -0.16
CA ALA A 7 5.57 3.36 1.10
C ALA A 7 5.32 1.85 0.97
N LYS A 8 4.72 1.41 -0.14
CA LYS A 8 4.57 -0.03 -0.44
C LYS A 8 5.91 -0.73 -0.66
N ALA A 9 6.86 -0.07 -1.31
CA ALA A 9 8.20 -0.61 -1.49
C ALA A 9 8.94 -0.73 -0.16
N ILE A 10 8.81 0.26 0.73
CA ILE A 10 9.35 0.21 2.09
C ILE A 10 8.73 -0.97 2.86
N LEU A 11 7.42 -1.10 2.82
CA LEU A 11 6.71 -2.21 3.46
C LEU A 11 7.26 -3.56 2.98
N PHE A 12 7.29 -3.76 1.67
CA PHE A 12 7.75 -5.02 1.08
C PHE A 12 9.19 -5.36 1.49
N ARG A 13 10.11 -4.41 1.36
CA ARG A 13 11.53 -4.58 1.74
C ARG A 13 11.70 -4.83 3.23
N SER A 14 10.92 -4.17 4.06
CA SER A 14 10.96 -4.38 5.51
C SER A 14 10.48 -5.78 5.87
N VAL A 15 9.42 -6.28 5.21
CA VAL A 15 8.93 -7.65 5.44
C VAL A 15 9.93 -8.70 4.95
N GLU A 16 10.60 -8.48 3.82
CA GLU A 16 11.67 -9.38 3.36
C GLU A 16 12.77 -9.53 4.43
N LYS A 17 13.23 -8.43 4.98
CA LYS A 17 14.25 -8.42 6.05
C LYS A 17 13.72 -9.09 7.32
N LEU A 18 12.49 -8.75 7.70
CA LEU A 18 11.83 -9.31 8.87
C LEU A 18 11.73 -10.83 8.80
N VAL A 19 11.28 -11.38 7.69
CA VAL A 19 11.15 -12.82 7.46
C VAL A 19 12.52 -13.50 7.52
N SER A 20 13.53 -12.93 6.86
CA SER A 20 14.88 -13.48 6.84
C SER A 20 15.55 -13.51 8.22
N ALA A 21 15.14 -12.64 9.12
CA ALA A 21 15.66 -12.55 10.49
C ALA A 21 14.90 -13.44 11.50
N GLN A 22 13.79 -14.08 11.10
CA GLN A 22 13.00 -14.90 12.01
C GLN A 22 13.72 -16.20 12.35
N PRO A 23 13.68 -16.64 13.65
CA PRO A 23 14.34 -17.89 14.09
C PRO A 23 13.83 -19.15 13.38
N TRP A 24 12.55 -19.15 12.97
CA TRP A 24 11.90 -20.26 12.28
C TRP A 24 12.19 -20.31 10.78
N TYR A 25 12.81 -19.26 10.20
CA TYR A 25 13.08 -19.20 8.76
C TYR A 25 14.37 -19.94 8.42
N GLU A 26 14.23 -21.04 7.72
CA GLU A 26 15.35 -21.93 7.33
C GLU A 26 15.79 -21.74 5.86
N GLY A 27 15.28 -20.71 5.20
CA GLY A 27 15.43 -20.50 3.76
C GLY A 27 14.33 -21.16 2.94
N GLY A 28 14.15 -20.69 1.74
CA GLY A 28 13.07 -21.15 0.86
C GLY A 28 11.74 -20.42 1.08
N TYR A 29 10.94 -20.38 0.03
CA TYR A 29 9.59 -19.78 0.02
C TYR A 29 9.50 -18.33 0.49
N ARG A 30 10.62 -17.62 0.63
CA ARG A 30 10.62 -16.23 1.17
C ARG A 30 9.64 -15.32 0.43
N ALA A 31 9.66 -15.32 -0.89
CA ALA A 31 8.76 -14.50 -1.70
C ALA A 31 7.28 -14.83 -1.43
N ASN A 32 6.94 -16.12 -1.30
CA ASN A 32 5.58 -16.56 -0.98
C ASN A 32 5.19 -16.15 0.45
N ILE A 33 6.09 -16.32 1.42
CA ILE A 33 5.84 -15.94 2.82
C ILE A 33 5.60 -14.44 2.92
N VAL A 34 6.43 -13.61 2.28
CA VAL A 34 6.29 -12.15 2.25
C VAL A 34 4.96 -11.73 1.63
N ALA A 35 4.64 -12.28 0.46
CA ALA A 35 3.38 -11.98 -0.22
C ALA A 35 2.17 -12.37 0.62
N TYR A 36 2.15 -13.54 1.21
CA TYR A 36 1.06 -14.00 2.07
C TYR A 36 0.98 -13.23 3.39
N ALA A 37 2.11 -12.85 3.99
CA ALA A 37 2.11 -12.05 5.21
C ALA A 37 1.42 -10.70 4.99
N ILE A 38 1.78 -9.99 3.92
CA ILE A 38 1.16 -8.71 3.57
C ILE A 38 -0.30 -8.89 3.20
N SER A 39 -0.63 -9.91 2.41
CA SER A 39 -2.00 -10.19 1.99
C SER A 39 -2.91 -10.61 3.15
N LYS A 40 -2.39 -11.38 4.10
CA LYS A 40 -3.14 -11.79 5.30
C LYS A 40 -3.48 -10.59 6.17
N LEU A 41 -2.51 -9.74 6.46
CA LEU A 41 -2.75 -8.50 7.20
C LEU A 41 -3.80 -7.64 6.47
N ALA A 42 -3.62 -7.42 5.18
CA ALA A 42 -4.55 -6.61 4.39
C ALA A 42 -5.97 -7.21 4.37
N HIS A 43 -6.08 -8.52 4.27
CA HIS A 43 -7.38 -9.23 4.30
C HIS A 43 -8.09 -9.02 5.64
N ASP A 44 -7.42 -9.33 6.75
CA ASP A 44 -8.03 -9.25 8.09
C ASP A 44 -8.40 -7.81 8.46
N MET A 45 -7.58 -6.84 8.09
CA MET A 45 -7.91 -5.42 8.31
C MET A 45 -9.07 -4.99 7.41
N SER A 46 -9.14 -5.49 6.18
CA SER A 46 -10.26 -5.23 5.27
C SER A 46 -11.60 -5.68 5.83
N GLU A 47 -11.65 -6.84 6.52
CA GLU A 47 -12.85 -7.32 7.23
C GLU A 47 -13.30 -6.34 8.33
N ARG A 48 -12.36 -5.63 8.94
CA ARG A 48 -12.62 -4.57 9.93
C ARG A 48 -12.90 -3.20 9.31
N LYS A 49 -12.95 -3.09 7.98
CA LYS A 49 -13.05 -1.83 7.22
C LYS A 49 -11.88 -0.88 7.48
N GLU A 50 -10.72 -1.44 7.78
CA GLU A 50 -9.46 -0.74 8.03
C GLU A 50 -8.44 -1.11 6.96
N GLN A 51 -7.37 -0.34 6.90
CA GLN A 51 -6.19 -0.62 6.09
C GLN A 51 -4.93 -0.02 6.72
N VAL A 52 -3.78 -0.47 6.30
CA VAL A 52 -2.49 0.10 6.72
C VAL A 52 -2.40 1.57 6.28
N ASP A 53 -1.97 2.43 7.17
CA ASP A 53 -1.72 3.85 6.89
C ASP A 53 -0.38 4.03 6.16
N PHE A 54 -0.43 4.02 4.84
CA PHE A 54 0.74 4.22 4.00
C PHE A 54 1.35 5.62 4.10
N GLU A 55 0.57 6.64 4.49
CA GLU A 55 1.12 7.98 4.72
C GLU A 55 2.04 7.99 5.95
N LYS A 56 1.73 7.20 6.96
CA LYS A 56 2.59 7.04 8.14
C LYS A 56 3.90 6.34 7.80
N ILE A 57 3.85 5.29 6.97
CA ILE A 57 5.06 4.61 6.47
C ILE A 57 5.91 5.58 5.65
N TRP A 58 5.29 6.35 4.76
CA TRP A 58 5.98 7.38 3.98
C TRP A 58 6.64 8.42 4.87
N GLY A 59 5.92 8.95 5.86
CA GLY A 59 6.44 9.98 6.76
C GLY A 59 7.62 9.50 7.61
N LYS A 60 7.58 8.27 8.09
CA LYS A 60 8.64 7.65 8.89
C LYS A 60 9.77 7.04 8.06
N GLN A 61 9.56 6.76 6.79
CA GLN A 61 10.46 5.98 5.92
C GLN A 61 10.83 4.60 6.52
N ALA A 62 9.98 4.07 7.39
CA ALA A 62 10.14 2.80 8.09
C ALA A 62 8.80 2.28 8.61
N LEU A 63 8.76 1.02 9.03
CA LEU A 63 7.64 0.46 9.77
C LEU A 63 7.76 0.83 11.26
N THR A 64 6.63 0.83 11.96
CA THR A 64 6.59 0.89 13.43
C THR A 64 6.79 -0.50 14.02
N ASP A 65 7.15 -0.57 15.31
CA ASP A 65 7.28 -1.84 16.02
C ASP A 65 5.97 -2.65 16.00
N GLY A 66 4.82 -1.98 16.14
CA GLY A 66 3.51 -2.64 16.10
C GLY A 66 3.19 -3.24 14.74
N LEU A 67 3.52 -2.56 13.65
CA LEU A 67 3.33 -3.09 12.30
C LEU A 67 4.33 -4.22 12.00
N GLU A 68 5.58 -4.12 12.44
CA GLU A 68 6.57 -5.20 12.33
C GLU A 68 6.12 -6.45 13.08
N GLU A 69 5.64 -6.31 14.31
CA GLU A 69 5.11 -7.42 15.11
C GLU A 69 3.93 -8.10 14.41
N ALA A 70 2.97 -7.32 13.90
CA ALA A 70 1.83 -7.84 13.16
C ALA A 70 2.27 -8.62 11.91
N LEU A 71 3.23 -8.10 11.16
CA LEU A 71 3.75 -8.75 9.96
C LEU A 71 4.56 -10.00 10.29
N ALA A 72 5.27 -10.03 11.41
CA ALA A 72 5.97 -11.23 11.89
C ALA A 72 4.97 -12.35 12.24
N LEU A 73 3.88 -12.03 12.91
CA LEU A 73 2.80 -12.99 13.21
C LEU A 73 2.15 -13.52 11.94
N SER A 74 1.84 -12.64 11.01
CA SER A 74 1.27 -12.99 9.72
C SER A 74 2.21 -13.87 8.88
N ALA A 75 3.50 -13.56 8.87
CA ALA A 75 4.53 -14.32 8.17
C ALA A 75 4.67 -15.72 8.76
N LYS A 76 4.63 -15.86 10.09
CA LYS A 76 4.67 -17.17 10.78
C LYS A 76 3.46 -18.01 10.40
N ALA A 77 2.27 -17.43 10.39
CA ALA A 77 1.04 -18.10 9.97
C ALA A 77 1.15 -18.60 8.52
N ALA A 78 1.63 -17.77 7.61
CA ALA A 78 1.84 -18.14 6.21
C ALA A 78 2.89 -19.25 6.06
N HIS A 79 4.02 -19.13 6.76
CA HIS A 79 5.07 -20.16 6.76
C HIS A 79 4.52 -21.52 7.20
N ASP A 80 3.80 -21.57 8.31
CA ASP A 80 3.29 -22.83 8.86
C ASP A 80 2.29 -23.52 7.92
N VAL A 81 1.51 -22.76 7.18
CA VAL A 81 0.62 -23.30 6.14
C VAL A 81 1.42 -23.83 4.95
N ILE A 82 2.44 -23.10 4.50
CA ILE A 82 3.25 -23.48 3.34
C ILE A 82 4.00 -24.78 3.59
N VAL A 83 4.67 -24.89 4.73
CA VAL A 83 5.52 -26.06 5.05
C VAL A 83 4.72 -27.29 5.52
N ASN A 84 3.43 -27.14 5.75
CA ASN A 84 2.53 -28.24 6.13
C ASN A 84 1.41 -28.40 5.07
N PRO A 85 1.75 -28.81 3.84
CA PRO A 85 0.78 -29.01 2.79
C PRO A 85 -0.18 -30.16 3.12
N PRO A 86 -1.34 -30.23 2.45
CA PRO A 86 -2.24 -31.36 2.58
C PRO A 86 -1.59 -32.69 2.21
N VAL A 87 -2.13 -33.77 2.76
CA VAL A 87 -1.70 -35.13 2.39
C VAL A 87 -1.84 -35.32 0.87
N GLY A 88 -0.81 -35.89 0.26
CA GLY A 88 -0.75 -36.13 -1.20
C GLY A 88 -0.08 -35.03 -2.01
N VAL A 89 0.19 -33.87 -1.43
CA VAL A 89 0.99 -32.82 -2.08
C VAL A 89 2.47 -33.20 -2.03
N ARG A 90 3.07 -33.37 -3.21
CA ARG A 90 4.48 -33.72 -3.34
C ARG A 90 5.41 -32.54 -3.56
N ASN A 91 4.87 -31.46 -4.15
CA ASN A 91 5.62 -30.26 -4.51
C ASN A 91 5.13 -29.06 -3.70
N VAL A 92 5.88 -28.71 -2.65
CA VAL A 92 5.54 -27.58 -1.76
C VAL A 92 5.62 -26.24 -2.48
N THR A 93 6.51 -26.10 -3.47
CA THR A 93 6.62 -24.86 -4.25
C THR A 93 5.36 -24.63 -5.08
N GLU A 94 4.80 -25.66 -5.68
CA GLU A 94 3.53 -25.55 -6.41
C GLU A 94 2.35 -25.38 -5.45
N TRP A 95 2.38 -26.04 -4.31
CA TRP A 95 1.39 -25.84 -3.26
C TRP A 95 1.31 -24.38 -2.81
N ALA A 96 2.47 -23.76 -2.55
CA ALA A 96 2.54 -22.35 -2.12
C ALA A 96 1.95 -21.36 -3.13
N LYS A 97 1.78 -21.75 -4.39
CA LYS A 97 1.17 -20.91 -5.44
C LYS A 97 -0.34 -21.12 -5.60
N GLN A 98 -0.90 -22.14 -4.97
CA GLN A 98 -2.30 -22.51 -5.16
C GLN A 98 -3.26 -21.65 -4.37
N GLN A 99 -4.44 -21.43 -4.92
CA GLN A 99 -5.56 -20.77 -4.23
C GLN A 99 -5.91 -21.48 -2.90
N ALA A 100 -5.80 -22.80 -2.87
CA ALA A 100 -6.06 -23.60 -1.67
C ALA A 100 -5.09 -23.26 -0.53
N CYS A 101 -3.81 -22.98 -0.84
CA CYS A 101 -2.83 -22.50 0.14
C CYS A 101 -3.24 -21.14 0.71
N TRP A 102 -3.60 -20.20 -0.16
CA TRP A 102 -4.09 -18.88 0.26
C TRP A 102 -5.36 -18.99 1.12
N ASN A 103 -6.30 -19.84 0.74
CA ASN A 103 -7.52 -20.06 1.53
C ASN A 103 -7.21 -20.56 2.94
N ARG A 104 -6.20 -21.40 3.10
CA ARG A 104 -5.73 -21.83 4.43
C ARG A 104 -5.05 -20.71 5.20
N VAL A 105 -4.21 -19.91 4.56
CA VAL A 105 -3.58 -18.74 5.20
C VAL A 105 -4.64 -17.76 5.69
N LYS A 106 -5.64 -17.46 4.86
CA LYS A 106 -6.76 -16.59 5.26
C LYS A 106 -7.48 -17.09 6.52
N ALA A 107 -7.68 -18.39 6.61
CA ALA A 107 -8.44 -19.02 7.70
C ALA A 107 -7.68 -19.07 9.03
N VAL A 108 -6.36 -18.82 9.04
CA VAL A 108 -5.59 -18.80 10.29
C VAL A 108 -6.07 -17.62 11.14
N ASN A 109 -6.40 -17.90 12.39
CA ASN A 109 -6.71 -16.86 13.35
C ASN A 109 -5.41 -16.28 13.92
N VAL A 110 -5.23 -14.97 13.78
CA VAL A 110 -4.06 -14.24 14.27
C VAL A 110 -4.50 -13.26 15.35
N ASP A 111 -3.87 -13.34 16.52
CA ASP A 111 -4.03 -12.35 17.59
C ASP A 111 -3.20 -11.11 17.24
N TRP A 112 -3.84 -10.15 16.59
CA TRP A 112 -3.20 -8.92 16.19
C TRP A 112 -2.84 -8.07 17.41
N PRO A 113 -1.60 -7.53 17.49
CA PRO A 113 -1.18 -6.71 18.64
C PRO A 113 -1.98 -5.40 18.70
N GLU A 114 -2.29 -4.95 19.91
CA GLU A 114 -3.03 -3.69 20.13
C GLU A 114 -2.26 -2.49 19.56
N SER A 115 -0.93 -2.53 19.60
CA SER A 115 -0.05 -1.51 19.02
C SER A 115 -0.25 -1.30 17.51
N LEU A 116 -0.80 -2.29 16.80
CA LEU A 116 -1.12 -2.18 15.37
C LEU A 116 -2.17 -1.10 15.10
N ALA A 117 -3.08 -0.84 16.02
CA ALA A 117 -4.17 0.13 15.82
C ALA A 117 -3.69 1.52 15.40
N SER A 118 -2.52 1.95 15.88
CA SER A 118 -1.93 3.24 15.52
C SER A 118 -1.40 3.29 14.07
N ASP A 119 -1.29 2.16 13.40
CA ASP A 119 -0.81 2.02 12.02
C ASP A 119 -1.93 1.78 11.02
N LEU A 120 -3.16 1.78 11.50
CA LEU A 120 -4.35 1.54 10.70
C LEU A 120 -5.15 2.83 10.51
N VAL A 121 -5.86 2.89 9.41
CA VAL A 121 -6.77 3.98 9.06
C VAL A 121 -8.05 3.39 8.47
N GLY A 122 -9.19 3.98 8.84
CA GLY A 122 -10.48 3.58 8.30
C GLY A 122 -10.58 3.87 6.79
N ARG A 123 -11.29 3.02 6.06
CA ARG A 123 -11.48 3.21 4.60
C ARG A 123 -12.17 4.52 4.26
N GLY A 124 -13.12 4.97 5.08
CA GLY A 124 -13.78 6.26 4.91
C GLY A 124 -12.80 7.41 4.99
N GLU A 125 -11.92 7.42 5.99
CA GLU A 125 -10.89 8.44 6.18
C GLU A 125 -9.92 8.52 4.99
N VAL A 126 -9.51 7.39 4.43
CA VAL A 126 -8.66 7.36 3.23
C VAL A 126 -9.36 7.98 2.02
N MET A 127 -10.66 7.72 1.86
CA MET A 127 -11.45 8.32 0.78
C MET A 127 -11.57 9.82 0.96
N ASP A 128 -11.78 10.30 2.19
CA ASP A 128 -11.87 11.73 2.51
C ASP A 128 -10.53 12.43 2.29
N ARG A 129 -9.42 11.83 2.72
CA ARG A 129 -8.06 12.33 2.43
C ARG A 129 -7.80 12.46 0.92
N LYS A 130 -8.21 11.47 0.12
CA LYS A 130 -8.08 11.52 -1.35
C LYS A 130 -8.93 12.61 -1.97
N LYS A 131 -10.15 12.81 -1.46
CA LYS A 131 -11.06 13.85 -1.94
C LYS A 131 -10.51 15.24 -1.63
N SER A 132 -10.02 15.47 -0.41
CA SER A 132 -9.39 16.73 0.01
C SER A 132 -8.15 17.05 -0.83
N ALA A 133 -7.24 16.10 -0.99
CA ALA A 133 -6.04 16.26 -1.80
C ALA A 133 -6.36 16.60 -3.27
N ARG A 134 -7.43 16.00 -3.83
CA ARG A 134 -7.90 16.32 -5.18
C ARG A 134 -8.48 17.72 -5.28
N SER A 135 -9.20 18.16 -4.24
CA SER A 135 -9.76 19.53 -4.17
C SER A 135 -8.65 20.57 -4.05
N GLU A 136 -7.69 20.36 -3.16
CA GLU A 136 -6.52 21.23 -2.99
C GLU A 136 -5.72 21.36 -4.30
N ARG A 137 -5.50 20.25 -5.00
CA ARG A 137 -4.81 20.29 -6.28
C ARG A 137 -5.54 21.11 -7.32
N LYS A 138 -6.87 21.02 -7.40
CA LYS A 138 -7.67 21.85 -8.31
C LYS A 138 -7.57 23.33 -7.99
N VAL A 139 -7.53 23.68 -6.69
CA VAL A 139 -7.35 25.06 -6.25
C VAL A 139 -5.96 25.57 -6.65
N MET A 140 -4.91 24.78 -6.42
CA MET A 140 -3.53 25.14 -6.81
C MET A 140 -3.39 25.29 -8.32
N ASP A 141 -3.92 24.34 -9.10
CA ASP A 141 -3.92 24.42 -10.57
C ASP A 141 -4.64 25.70 -11.04
N GLY A 142 -5.74 26.09 -10.37
CA GLY A 142 -6.45 27.34 -10.66
C GLY A 142 -5.65 28.59 -10.31
N ILE A 143 -4.93 28.60 -9.19
CA ILE A 143 -4.05 29.72 -8.78
C ILE A 143 -2.89 29.86 -9.76
N ASP A 144 -2.27 28.76 -10.15
CA ASP A 144 -1.16 28.76 -11.10
C ASP A 144 -1.61 29.30 -12.47
N ALA A 145 -2.77 28.89 -12.96
CA ALA A 145 -3.35 29.41 -14.20
C ALA A 145 -3.65 30.91 -14.09
N GLN A 146 -4.22 31.36 -12.97
CA GLN A 146 -4.53 32.77 -12.73
C GLN A 146 -3.24 33.63 -12.66
N THR A 147 -2.21 33.11 -11.99
CA THR A 147 -0.90 33.76 -11.91
C THR A 147 -0.23 33.86 -13.29
N ALA A 148 -0.31 32.81 -14.11
CA ALA A 148 0.18 32.83 -15.47
C ALA A 148 -0.53 33.89 -16.33
N VAL A 149 -1.85 34.03 -16.18
CA VAL A 149 -2.65 35.07 -16.86
C VAL A 149 -2.23 36.48 -16.45
N ILE A 150 -2.05 36.72 -15.14
CA ILE A 150 -1.66 38.04 -14.60
C ILE A 150 -0.25 38.43 -15.08
N ASN A 151 0.67 37.46 -15.13
CA ASN A 151 2.06 37.69 -15.51
C ASN A 151 2.28 37.70 -17.04
N ALA A 152 1.26 37.40 -17.82
CA ALA A 152 1.35 37.45 -19.27
C ALA A 152 1.50 38.90 -19.78
N GLY A 153 2.52 39.17 -20.57
CA GLY A 153 2.75 40.51 -21.11
C GLY A 153 1.73 40.92 -22.17
N ALA A 154 1.67 42.23 -22.44
CA ALA A 154 0.74 42.80 -23.44
C ALA A 154 0.82 42.12 -24.83
N GLY A 155 2.00 41.70 -25.25
CA GLY A 155 2.22 40.99 -26.54
C GLY A 155 1.44 39.67 -26.59
N PHE A 156 1.49 38.89 -25.52
CA PHE A 156 0.72 37.62 -25.40
C PHE A 156 -0.79 37.86 -25.57
N TRP A 157 -1.33 38.88 -24.91
CA TRP A 157 -2.75 39.20 -25.01
C TRP A 157 -3.16 39.72 -26.38
N SER A 158 -2.27 40.40 -27.08
CA SER A 158 -2.50 40.82 -28.47
C SER A 158 -2.60 39.61 -29.41
N GLU A 159 -1.69 38.66 -29.28
CA GLU A 159 -1.71 37.43 -30.07
C GLU A 159 -2.96 36.57 -29.79
N VAL A 160 -3.35 36.42 -28.52
CA VAL A 160 -4.59 35.71 -28.15
C VAL A 160 -5.83 36.40 -28.75
N SER A 161 -5.85 37.75 -28.75
CA SER A 161 -6.97 38.52 -29.30
C SER A 161 -7.05 38.37 -30.83
N GLU A 162 -5.93 38.34 -31.54
CA GLU A 162 -5.87 38.08 -32.99
C GLU A 162 -6.32 36.68 -33.31
N TRP A 163 -5.82 35.66 -32.59
CA TRP A 163 -6.24 34.30 -32.75
C TRP A 163 -7.74 34.12 -32.50
N GLY A 164 -8.28 34.76 -31.46
CA GLY A 164 -9.71 34.71 -31.14
C GLY A 164 -10.59 35.30 -32.21
N ARG A 165 -10.11 36.33 -32.93
CA ARG A 165 -10.82 36.91 -34.07
C ARG A 165 -10.79 36.01 -35.30
N GLU A 166 -9.68 35.33 -35.54
CA GLU A 166 -9.55 34.37 -36.63
C GLU A 166 -10.35 33.09 -36.39
N ALA A 167 -10.42 32.66 -35.13
CA ALA A 167 -11.16 31.45 -34.73
C ALA A 167 -12.68 31.66 -34.57
N SER A 168 -13.13 32.91 -34.51
CA SER A 168 -14.56 33.27 -34.44
C SER A 168 -15.18 33.35 -35.83
N LEU A 169 -15.13 32.24 -36.57
CA LEU A 169 -15.84 32.06 -37.82
C LEU A 169 -17.23 31.50 -37.58
#